data_8fa60de1abcc8e5b296d7b968ddf3d2e
#
_entry.id   8fa60de1abcc8e5b296d7b968ddf3d2e
#
_cell.length_a   1.000
_cell.length_b   1.000
_cell.length_c   1.000
_cell.angle_alpha   90.00
_cell.angle_beta   90.00
_cell.angle_gamma   90.00
#
_symmetry.space_group_name_H-M   'P 1'
#
loop_
_entity.id
_entity.type
_entity.pdbx_description
1 polymer ?
#
loop_
_entity_poly.entity_id
_entity_poly.type
_entity_poly.pdbx_seq_one_letter_code
_entity_poly.pdbx_strand_id
1 'polypeptide(L)'
;MPLLACGNSYPSHRLTFTHHNDSGNSMKKHSLTLLSATLFTLLGTSADACTGLIVGKGASTDGSVMIARNEDFGINNWNKYLAFHPAKQNEEKVWRLGNGLEVPMPKAFLAYSSIHDWDAVTLDPAGKYYEERGINEFNVAISATTSAEVNERAKKADPLIEKGVIEAIIPTLILPQARSAKEGVKLLGDYVEKYGAGEGNSLYLADVNEAWLMEIGSGHHWIAVRVPDDSYAMVANGLRIHGVNLDNPDVLHSPKLLEFVQQHKLLDKADPASFNFAKAFGVVADPYNVDREWLGQQMLTASHKQPTRQEQYPLFMKPDAPIAVADVARVLSATYEGTPLAGKAERPIRIDRQLESHVIQLRNEMPREFQGLIWQSYGVLAESVMVPLYNTLQSYPLPYRTGSDTYSDDSAYWQFRSLTALAGTNPDKYLPLLRGVWQKESAKLYKEVALLDQTLKLAYSKDQATAVELASDYSYGQLEQTYQMAKDLRYKLMTDLTKSTEKKYSEEEFKKIMSL
;
A
#
# COMPACT_ATOMS: atom_id res chain seq x y z
N MET A 1 52.53 -11.08 24.43
CA MET A 1 53.52 -11.22 23.33
C MET A 1 52.87 -10.82 22.04
N PRO A 2 53.53 -10.04 21.20
CA PRO A 2 52.91 -8.94 20.47
C PRO A 2 52.61 -9.19 18.98
N LEU A 3 51.65 -8.46 18.49
CA LEU A 3 51.53 -7.70 17.23
C LEU A 3 52.45 -8.09 16.05
N LEU A 4 51.84 -8.28 14.91
CA LEU A 4 52.41 -7.79 13.65
C LEU A 4 51.29 -7.29 12.72
N ALA A 5 51.34 -5.97 12.48
CA ALA A 5 50.57 -5.27 11.45
C ALA A 5 51.30 -5.40 10.11
N CYS A 6 50.53 -5.56 9.01
CA CYS A 6 50.99 -5.30 7.68
C CYS A 6 50.03 -4.36 6.99
N GLY A 7 50.47 -3.13 6.82
CA GLY A 7 49.83 -2.16 5.97
C GLY A 7 50.20 -2.37 4.49
N ASN A 8 49.25 -2.22 3.61
CA ASN A 8 49.49 -2.01 2.19
C ASN A 8 48.78 -0.74 1.71
N SER A 9 49.59 0.24 1.43
CA SER A 9 49.24 1.51 0.77
C SER A 9 49.18 1.30 -0.74
N TYR A 10 48.10 1.74 -1.38
CA TYR A 10 48.05 1.96 -2.83
C TYR A 10 47.97 3.46 -3.12
N PRO A 11 48.66 3.95 -4.17
CA PRO A 11 48.79 5.39 -4.43
C PRO A 11 47.61 5.97 -5.23
N SER A 12 47.22 7.15 -4.85
CA SER A 12 46.27 7.99 -5.53
C SER A 12 46.87 8.66 -6.76
N HIS A 13 46.36 8.38 -7.96
CA HIS A 13 46.63 9.20 -9.14
C HIS A 13 45.63 10.36 -9.24
N ARG A 14 46.14 11.58 -9.00
CA ARG A 14 45.49 12.83 -9.39
C ARG A 14 45.76 13.10 -10.86
N LEU A 15 44.72 13.23 -11.66
CA LEU A 15 44.78 13.83 -13.01
C LEU A 15 44.49 15.31 -12.88
N THR A 16 45.54 16.12 -13.17
CA THR A 16 45.49 17.57 -13.35
C THR A 16 45.15 17.86 -14.79
N PHE A 17 44.09 18.62 -15.03
CA PHE A 17 43.81 19.22 -16.33
C PHE A 17 44.37 20.66 -16.32
N THR A 18 45.30 20.90 -17.24
CA THR A 18 45.88 22.23 -17.55
C THR A 18 44.94 22.99 -18.47
N HIS A 19 44.65 24.25 -18.06
CA HIS A 19 44.00 25.24 -18.90
C HIS A 19 44.97 25.74 -19.96
N HIS A 20 44.56 25.76 -21.23
CA HIS A 20 45.14 26.59 -22.27
C HIS A 20 44.16 27.75 -22.55
N ASN A 21 44.64 28.96 -22.28
CA ASN A 21 44.09 30.20 -22.81
C ASN A 21 44.59 30.40 -24.24
N ASP A 22 43.69 30.72 -25.15
CA ASP A 22 44.09 31.46 -26.34
C ASP A 22 43.06 32.54 -26.69
N SER A 23 43.61 33.66 -27.03
CA SER A 23 43.08 34.98 -27.15
C SER A 23 42.38 35.31 -28.48
N GLY A 24 41.32 36.07 -28.43
CA GLY A 24 41.07 37.17 -29.37
C GLY A 24 40.21 36.91 -30.57
N ASN A 25 38.96 37.35 -30.58
CA ASN A 25 38.54 38.39 -31.54
C ASN A 25 37.14 38.96 -31.25
N SER A 26 37.10 40.25 -31.29
CA SER A 26 35.91 41.11 -31.27
C SER A 26 35.01 40.91 -32.49
N MET A 27 33.71 40.82 -32.31
CA MET A 27 32.75 41.71 -33.02
C MET A 27 31.26 41.43 -32.73
N LYS A 28 30.61 42.54 -32.44
CA LYS A 28 29.20 42.89 -32.67
C LYS A 28 28.11 42.25 -31.81
N LYS A 29 27.62 43.12 -30.93
CA LYS A 29 26.34 43.07 -30.25
C LYS A 29 25.19 42.96 -31.28
N HIS A 30 24.42 41.90 -31.24
CA HIS A 30 23.02 41.93 -31.62
C HIS A 30 22.21 41.37 -30.45
N SER A 31 21.40 42.26 -29.90
CA SER A 31 20.37 41.94 -28.93
C SER A 31 19.39 40.94 -29.57
N LEU A 32 19.44 39.69 -29.20
CA LEU A 32 18.36 38.76 -29.39
C LEU A 32 17.66 38.59 -28.03
N THR A 33 16.50 39.20 -27.93
CA THR A 33 15.54 38.93 -26.85
C THR A 33 15.09 37.46 -27.01
N LEU A 34 15.70 36.55 -26.25
CA LEU A 34 15.17 35.20 -26.13
C LEU A 34 13.94 35.29 -25.26
N LEU A 35 12.79 35.16 -25.91
CA LEU A 35 11.55 34.74 -25.29
C LEU A 35 11.79 33.29 -24.78
N SER A 36 12.12 33.13 -23.52
CA SER A 36 12.06 31.85 -22.83
C SER A 36 10.60 31.49 -22.68
N ALA A 37 10.04 30.86 -23.71
CA ALA A 37 8.84 30.06 -23.56
C ALA A 37 9.23 28.88 -22.64
N THR A 38 8.96 29.02 -21.35
CA THR A 38 8.97 27.91 -20.40
C THR A 38 7.84 26.98 -20.83
N LEU A 39 8.22 25.98 -21.63
CA LEU A 39 7.37 24.83 -21.90
C LEU A 39 7.30 24.08 -20.57
N PHE A 40 6.34 24.44 -19.72
CA PHE A 40 5.85 23.53 -18.70
C PHE A 40 5.24 22.35 -19.46
N THR A 41 6.05 21.35 -19.78
CA THR A 41 5.55 20.02 -20.00
C THR A 41 4.78 19.66 -18.73
N LEU A 42 3.47 19.62 -18.85
CA LEU A 42 2.60 18.84 -17.99
C LEU A 42 3.13 17.39 -18.08
N LEU A 43 4.14 17.10 -17.26
CA LEU A 43 4.36 15.75 -16.79
C LEU A 43 3.11 15.47 -15.98
N GLY A 44 2.15 14.82 -16.60
CA GLY A 44 1.07 14.18 -15.90
C GLY A 44 1.74 13.35 -14.82
N THR A 45 1.62 13.77 -13.58
CA THR A 45 1.95 12.94 -12.43
C THR A 45 1.12 11.70 -12.63
N SER A 46 1.77 10.58 -12.95
CA SER A 46 1.12 9.27 -12.92
C SER A 46 0.57 9.15 -11.51
N ALA A 47 -0.73 9.32 -11.35
CA ALA A 47 -1.37 9.22 -10.06
C ALA A 47 -1.01 7.85 -9.49
N ASP A 48 -0.35 7.84 -8.36
CA ASP A 48 -0.09 6.63 -7.59
C ASP A 48 -1.45 6.06 -7.23
N ALA A 49 -1.69 4.80 -7.55
CA ALA A 49 -3.05 4.35 -7.70
C ALA A 49 -3.30 3.03 -7.01
N CYS A 50 -3.73 3.10 -5.77
CA CYS A 50 -4.14 1.95 -4.97
C CYS A 50 -5.59 1.53 -5.23
N THR A 51 -5.95 0.32 -4.83
CA THR A 51 -7.33 -0.16 -4.78
C THR A 51 -7.53 -0.92 -3.49
N GLY A 52 -8.57 -0.56 -2.73
CA GLY A 52 -8.87 -1.17 -1.45
C GLY A 52 -10.26 -1.75 -1.33
N LEU A 53 -10.41 -2.62 -0.35
CA LEU A 53 -11.65 -3.28 0.03
C LEU A 53 -11.75 -3.33 1.56
N ILE A 54 -12.90 -2.95 2.08
CA ILE A 54 -13.25 -3.07 3.50
C ILE A 54 -14.43 -4.03 3.59
N VAL A 55 -14.37 -4.98 4.52
CA VAL A 55 -15.43 -5.98 4.74
C VAL A 55 -15.85 -5.96 6.20
N GLY A 56 -17.13 -5.68 6.45
CA GLY A 56 -17.73 -5.78 7.78
C GLY A 56 -17.84 -7.23 8.26
N LYS A 57 -17.83 -7.44 9.57
CA LYS A 57 -17.79 -8.78 10.18
C LYS A 57 -18.95 -9.70 9.76
N GLY A 58 -20.14 -9.15 9.56
CA GLY A 58 -21.32 -9.90 9.12
C GLY A 58 -21.33 -10.18 7.60
N ALA A 59 -20.44 -9.56 6.83
CA ALA A 59 -20.25 -9.79 5.41
C ALA A 59 -19.14 -10.82 5.10
N SER A 60 -18.35 -11.23 6.09
CA SER A 60 -17.27 -12.21 5.94
C SER A 60 -17.71 -13.63 6.26
N THR A 61 -16.95 -14.62 5.82
CA THR A 61 -17.25 -16.04 6.01
C THR A 61 -17.07 -16.55 7.44
N ASP A 62 -16.26 -15.85 8.24
CA ASP A 62 -15.85 -16.29 9.59
C ASP A 62 -16.11 -15.24 10.67
N GLY A 63 -16.89 -14.20 10.37
CA GLY A 63 -17.17 -13.13 11.32
C GLY A 63 -16.02 -12.15 11.54
N SER A 64 -14.96 -12.20 10.74
CA SER A 64 -13.84 -11.26 10.82
C SER A 64 -14.16 -9.93 10.14
N VAL A 65 -13.60 -8.85 10.65
CA VAL A 65 -13.46 -7.60 9.93
C VAL A 65 -12.22 -7.70 9.03
N MET A 66 -12.31 -7.25 7.78
CA MET A 66 -11.15 -7.23 6.89
C MET A 66 -10.94 -5.86 6.27
N ILE A 67 -9.68 -5.41 6.24
CA ILE A 67 -9.23 -4.28 5.42
C ILE A 67 -8.13 -4.76 4.49
N ALA A 68 -8.21 -4.37 3.23
CA ALA A 68 -7.33 -4.88 2.20
C ALA A 68 -6.98 -3.83 1.16
N ARG A 69 -5.78 -3.93 0.58
CA ARG A 69 -5.32 -2.98 -0.44
C ARG A 69 -4.26 -3.60 -1.36
N ASN A 70 -4.27 -3.17 -2.61
CA ASN A 70 -3.11 -3.16 -3.48
C ASN A 70 -2.40 -1.83 -3.36
N GLU A 71 -1.11 -1.85 -3.23
CA GLU A 71 -0.29 -0.68 -3.42
C GLU A 71 0.32 -0.69 -4.82
N ASP A 72 0.07 0.38 -5.54
CA ASP A 72 0.49 0.57 -6.92
C ASP A 72 1.25 1.89 -7.05
N PHE A 73 2.52 1.86 -7.39
CA PHE A 73 3.34 3.06 -7.49
C PHE A 73 3.84 3.31 -8.92
N GLY A 74 3.95 4.60 -9.30
CA GLY A 74 4.32 5.01 -10.65
C GLY A 74 5.79 4.76 -11.00
N ILE A 75 6.66 4.91 -10.03
CA ILE A 75 8.11 4.73 -10.15
C ILE A 75 8.50 3.46 -9.40
N ASN A 76 8.98 2.49 -10.09
CA ASN A 76 9.05 1.08 -9.75
C ASN A 76 10.21 0.63 -8.88
N ASN A 77 10.86 1.49 -8.12
CA ASN A 77 12.05 1.14 -7.35
C ASN A 77 11.90 1.24 -5.85
N TRP A 78 10.69 1.49 -5.36
CA TRP A 78 10.40 1.48 -3.93
C TRP A 78 10.12 0.07 -3.46
N ASN A 79 11.17 -0.63 -3.06
CA ASN A 79 10.98 -1.96 -2.53
C ASN A 79 10.47 -1.93 -1.09
N LYS A 80 9.80 -3.02 -0.72
CA LYS A 80 9.09 -3.13 0.54
C LYS A 80 9.82 -4.04 1.50
N TYR A 81 9.78 -3.69 2.78
CA TYR A 81 10.29 -4.55 3.85
C TYR A 81 9.40 -4.52 5.09
N LEU A 82 9.42 -5.60 5.86
CA LEU A 82 8.63 -5.75 7.08
C LEU A 82 9.42 -5.24 8.29
N ALA A 83 8.73 -4.55 9.19
CA ALA A 83 9.28 -4.07 10.43
C ALA A 83 8.38 -4.36 11.64
N PHE A 84 9.01 -4.54 12.79
CA PHE A 84 8.35 -4.59 14.09
C PHE A 84 8.89 -3.48 14.97
N HIS A 85 8.00 -2.72 15.55
CA HIS A 85 8.30 -1.61 16.47
C HIS A 85 7.88 -2.03 17.87
N PRO A 86 8.83 -2.25 18.79
CA PRO A 86 8.51 -2.63 20.16
C PRO A 86 7.85 -1.49 20.93
N ALA A 87 7.01 -1.82 21.88
CA ALA A 87 6.48 -0.85 22.83
C ALA A 87 7.62 -0.17 23.59
N LYS A 88 7.52 1.14 23.80
CA LYS A 88 8.57 1.91 24.52
C LYS A 88 7.98 3.10 25.26
N GLN A 89 8.71 3.53 26.31
CA GLN A 89 8.49 4.84 26.94
C GLN A 89 9.34 5.89 26.21
N ASN A 90 8.81 7.09 26.07
CA ASN A 90 9.48 8.19 25.39
C ASN A 90 9.83 9.30 26.38
N GLU A 91 11.04 9.82 26.26
CA GLU A 91 11.55 10.92 27.09
C GLU A 91 11.59 12.25 26.31
N GLU A 92 11.62 12.17 24.97
CA GLU A 92 11.61 13.35 24.11
C GLU A 92 10.28 14.09 24.21
N LYS A 93 10.32 15.40 23.97
CA LYS A 93 9.11 16.24 23.99
C LYS A 93 8.47 16.43 22.62
N VAL A 94 9.26 16.29 21.56
CA VAL A 94 8.84 16.53 20.18
C VAL A 94 9.11 15.29 19.35
N TRP A 95 8.08 14.86 18.64
CA TRP A 95 8.16 13.80 17.65
C TRP A 95 8.23 14.42 16.25
N ARG A 96 9.34 14.19 15.59
CA ARG A 96 9.55 14.62 14.20
C ARG A 96 9.32 13.45 13.28
N LEU A 97 8.31 13.57 12.40
CA LEU A 97 7.95 12.57 11.43
C LEU A 97 8.74 12.70 10.12
N GLY A 98 8.68 11.68 9.27
CA GLY A 98 9.48 11.56 8.06
C GLY A 98 9.37 12.75 7.09
N ASN A 99 8.19 13.31 6.91
CA ASN A 99 7.93 14.49 6.08
C ASN A 99 8.28 15.83 6.76
N GLY A 100 8.79 15.80 7.99
CA GLY A 100 9.16 16.99 8.77
C GLY A 100 8.02 17.60 9.59
N LEU A 101 6.85 16.92 9.68
CA LEU A 101 5.81 17.28 10.64
C LEU A 101 6.32 17.07 12.08
N GLU A 102 6.14 18.08 12.93
CA GLU A 102 6.49 18.02 14.35
C GLU A 102 5.22 18.04 15.22
N VAL A 103 5.10 17.05 16.08
CA VAL A 103 3.99 16.93 17.02
C VAL A 103 4.52 16.67 18.44
N PRO A 104 3.73 16.89 19.50
CA PRO A 104 4.12 16.46 20.85
C PRO A 104 4.37 14.96 20.89
N MET A 105 5.49 14.55 21.50
CA MET A 105 5.82 13.14 21.68
C MET A 105 4.85 12.50 22.68
N PRO A 106 4.14 11.41 22.30
CA PRO A 106 3.39 10.60 23.26
C PRO A 106 4.31 10.01 24.34
N LYS A 107 3.83 9.91 25.57
CA LYS A 107 4.63 9.36 26.68
C LYS A 107 5.07 7.92 26.46
N ALA A 108 4.26 7.14 25.79
CA ALA A 108 4.55 5.75 25.48
C ALA A 108 4.04 5.42 24.08
N PHE A 109 4.72 4.49 23.43
CA PHE A 109 4.29 3.87 22.19
C PHE A 109 3.87 2.42 22.46
N LEU A 110 2.77 2.02 21.82
CA LEU A 110 2.36 0.63 21.71
C LEU A 110 3.28 -0.09 20.72
N ALA A 111 3.42 -1.40 20.88
CA ALA A 111 4.07 -2.22 19.88
C ALA A 111 3.18 -2.35 18.63
N TYR A 112 3.82 -2.35 17.45
CA TYR A 112 3.11 -2.58 16.19
C TYR A 112 4.03 -3.17 15.12
N SER A 113 3.42 -3.83 14.14
CA SER A 113 4.10 -4.30 12.92
C SER A 113 3.63 -3.49 11.72
N SER A 114 4.51 -3.30 10.74
CA SER A 114 4.23 -2.52 9.55
C SER A 114 4.98 -3.03 8.33
N ILE A 115 4.62 -2.52 7.15
CA ILE A 115 5.40 -2.62 5.92
C ILE A 115 5.90 -1.23 5.54
N HIS A 116 7.17 -1.15 5.19
CA HIS A 116 7.87 0.10 4.89
C HIS A 116 8.30 0.15 3.44
N ASP A 117 8.38 1.37 2.93
CA ASP A 117 9.17 1.67 1.74
C ASP A 117 10.65 1.67 2.08
N TRP A 118 11.44 1.03 1.24
CA TRP A 118 12.87 1.16 1.26
C TRP A 118 13.32 2.06 0.12
N ASP A 119 13.89 3.20 0.47
CA ASP A 119 14.55 4.13 -0.44
C ASP A 119 15.78 4.68 0.27
N ALA A 120 16.90 4.80 -0.44
CA ALA A 120 18.13 5.36 0.10
C ALA A 120 17.96 6.80 0.64
N VAL A 121 16.98 7.55 0.10
CA VAL A 121 16.63 8.91 0.54
C VAL A 121 15.74 8.88 1.78
N THR A 122 14.88 7.88 1.95
CA THR A 122 13.95 7.73 3.08
C THR A 122 14.55 6.96 4.25
N LEU A 123 15.60 6.17 4.03
CA LEU A 123 16.41 5.55 5.08
C LEU A 123 17.33 6.59 5.74
N ASP A 124 16.73 7.66 6.25
CA ASP A 124 17.45 8.58 7.10
C ASP A 124 17.82 7.87 8.42
N PRO A 125 19.08 7.99 8.88
CA PRO A 125 19.50 7.54 10.22
C PRO A 125 18.62 8.07 11.36
N ALA A 126 17.85 9.14 11.14
CA ALA A 126 16.89 9.70 12.09
C ALA A 126 15.56 8.91 12.17
N GLY A 127 15.42 7.78 11.46
CA GLY A 127 14.23 6.91 11.55
C GLY A 127 12.99 7.49 10.87
N LYS A 128 13.16 8.10 9.71
CA LYS A 128 12.03 8.54 8.88
C LYS A 128 11.48 7.33 8.12
N TYR A 129 10.32 6.86 8.54
CA TYR A 129 9.65 5.72 7.92
C TYR A 129 8.51 6.20 7.04
N TYR A 130 8.39 5.60 5.85
CA TYR A 130 7.18 5.62 5.06
C TYR A 130 6.51 4.27 5.22
N GLU A 131 5.35 4.26 5.88
CA GLU A 131 4.62 3.04 6.21
C GLU A 131 3.29 3.00 5.47
N GLU A 132 2.96 1.82 4.93
CA GLU A 132 1.79 1.65 4.08
C GLU A 132 0.62 0.99 4.80
N ARG A 133 0.91 0.09 5.72
CA ARG A 133 -0.07 -0.58 6.57
C ARG A 133 0.57 -1.05 7.87
N GLY A 134 -0.24 -1.33 8.84
CA GLY A 134 0.24 -1.95 10.07
C GLY A 134 -0.88 -2.41 10.98
N ILE A 135 -0.49 -3.08 12.04
CA ILE A 135 -1.36 -3.54 13.12
C ILE A 135 -0.62 -3.45 14.44
N ASN A 136 -1.28 -2.98 15.49
CA ASN A 136 -0.67 -2.86 16.81
C ASN A 136 -1.06 -4.00 17.76
N GLU A 137 -0.50 -4.01 18.97
CA GLU A 137 -0.75 -5.00 20.01
C GLU A 137 -2.20 -5.03 20.54
N PHE A 138 -3.03 -4.03 20.22
CA PHE A 138 -4.46 -4.01 20.49
C PHE A 138 -5.30 -4.52 19.31
N ASN A 139 -4.66 -5.06 18.26
CA ASN A 139 -5.28 -5.44 17.00
C ASN A 139 -6.02 -4.29 16.31
N VAL A 140 -5.56 -3.05 16.51
CA VAL A 140 -5.97 -1.92 15.69
C VAL A 140 -5.12 -1.93 14.43
N ALA A 141 -5.77 -2.00 13.30
CA ALA A 141 -5.15 -2.08 11.98
C ALA A 141 -5.42 -0.80 11.17
N ILE A 142 -4.41 -0.39 10.41
CA ILE A 142 -4.52 0.67 9.41
C ILE A 142 -4.03 0.09 8.09
N SER A 143 -4.81 0.26 7.05
CA SER A 143 -4.33 0.25 5.68
C SER A 143 -4.25 1.69 5.25
N ALA A 144 -3.04 2.15 4.98
CA ALA A 144 -2.81 3.48 4.52
C ALA A 144 -3.46 3.64 3.15
N THR A 145 -3.43 4.71 2.62
CA THR A 145 -4.44 5.37 1.87
C THR A 145 -4.44 5.02 0.40
N THR A 146 -5.51 5.39 -0.20
CA THR A 146 -5.53 5.68 -1.61
C THR A 146 -5.44 7.19 -1.74
N SER A 147 -4.33 7.74 -2.22
CA SER A 147 -4.21 9.17 -2.52
C SER A 147 -5.39 9.62 -3.37
N ALA A 148 -6.17 10.57 -2.87
CA ALA A 148 -7.39 11.04 -3.52
C ALA A 148 -7.21 12.47 -4.01
N GLU A 149 -7.62 12.73 -5.25
CA GLU A 149 -7.54 14.08 -5.80
C GLU A 149 -8.57 15.01 -5.12
N VAL A 150 -8.07 16.09 -4.53
CA VAL A 150 -8.88 17.18 -4.00
C VAL A 150 -9.21 18.16 -5.13
N ASN A 151 -10.49 18.57 -5.27
CA ASN A 151 -10.87 19.50 -6.30
C ASN A 151 -10.35 20.93 -6.03
N GLU A 152 -10.22 21.72 -7.09
CA GLU A 152 -9.64 23.07 -7.02
C GLU A 152 -10.44 24.07 -6.15
N ARG A 153 -11.75 23.87 -6.00
CA ARG A 153 -12.57 24.72 -5.14
C ARG A 153 -12.25 24.48 -3.66
N ALA A 154 -12.12 23.21 -3.28
CA ALA A 154 -11.74 22.83 -1.93
C ALA A 154 -10.30 23.25 -1.60
N LYS A 155 -9.33 23.03 -2.50
CA LYS A 155 -7.94 23.49 -2.34
C LYS A 155 -7.85 25.02 -2.16
N LYS A 156 -8.68 25.78 -2.90
CA LYS A 156 -8.72 27.22 -2.77
C LYS A 156 -9.34 27.70 -1.46
N ALA A 157 -10.35 26.98 -0.96
CA ALA A 157 -11.06 27.33 0.27
C ALA A 157 -10.26 26.97 1.54
N ASP A 158 -9.59 25.83 1.53
CA ASP A 158 -8.74 25.31 2.62
C ASP A 158 -7.54 24.57 2.00
N PRO A 159 -6.42 25.31 1.77
CA PRO A 159 -5.25 24.77 1.09
C PRO A 159 -4.60 23.61 1.87
N LEU A 160 -4.02 22.68 1.12
CA LEU A 160 -3.18 21.61 1.68
C LEU A 160 -1.92 22.21 2.31
N ILE A 161 -1.42 21.58 3.37
CA ILE A 161 -0.29 22.04 4.18
C ILE A 161 0.95 21.22 3.84
N GLU A 162 1.99 21.85 3.31
CA GLU A 162 3.21 21.19 2.82
C GLU A 162 3.83 20.17 3.80
N LYS A 163 3.84 20.49 5.10
CA LYS A 163 4.32 19.58 6.16
C LYS A 163 3.17 19.04 7.01
N GLY A 164 1.98 18.92 6.42
CA GLY A 164 0.81 18.33 7.06
C GLY A 164 0.85 16.81 7.11
N VAL A 165 -0.25 16.24 7.57
CA VAL A 165 -0.46 14.79 7.57
C VAL A 165 -0.53 14.28 6.13
N ILE A 166 0.27 13.27 5.81
CA ILE A 166 0.31 12.59 4.51
C ILE A 166 0.21 11.08 4.71
N GLU A 167 -0.13 10.35 3.66
CA GLU A 167 -0.26 8.88 3.64
C GLU A 167 0.88 8.18 4.37
N ALA A 168 2.08 8.45 3.95
CA ALA A 168 3.28 7.76 4.39
C ALA A 168 3.59 7.83 5.90
N ILE A 169 2.98 8.75 6.64
CA ILE A 169 3.19 8.89 8.09
C ILE A 169 1.98 8.49 8.94
N ILE A 170 0.83 8.22 8.33
CA ILE A 170 -0.40 7.92 9.08
C ILE A 170 -0.26 6.66 9.95
N PRO A 171 0.24 5.51 9.46
CA PRO A 171 0.45 4.35 10.33
C PRO A 171 1.41 4.64 11.47
N THR A 172 2.56 5.28 11.19
CA THR A 172 3.54 5.71 12.19
C THR A 172 2.91 6.61 13.26
N LEU A 173 2.02 7.52 12.85
CA LEU A 173 1.41 8.49 13.75
C LEU A 173 0.35 7.85 14.66
N ILE A 174 -0.42 6.90 14.16
CA ILE A 174 -1.64 6.42 14.82
C ILE A 174 -1.45 5.08 15.54
N LEU A 175 -0.77 4.10 14.91
CA LEU A 175 -0.63 2.75 15.48
C LEU A 175 0.03 2.71 16.86
N PRO A 176 1.06 3.53 17.15
CA PRO A 176 1.68 3.56 18.48
C PRO A 176 0.76 4.08 19.59
N GLN A 177 -0.42 4.59 19.28
CA GLN A 177 -1.27 5.30 20.24
C GLN A 177 -2.69 4.72 20.35
N ALA A 178 -3.30 4.32 19.24
CA ALA A 178 -4.71 3.94 19.18
C ALA A 178 -4.98 2.56 19.82
N ARG A 179 -6.05 2.45 20.64
CA ARG A 179 -6.48 1.21 21.28
C ARG A 179 -7.78 0.65 20.70
N SER A 180 -8.42 1.40 19.79
CA SER A 180 -9.57 0.96 18.99
C SER A 180 -9.56 1.68 17.64
N ALA A 181 -10.29 1.14 16.67
CA ALA A 181 -10.44 1.78 15.36
C ALA A 181 -11.04 3.19 15.48
N LYS A 182 -12.09 3.35 16.26
CA LYS A 182 -12.75 4.65 16.51
C LYS A 182 -11.84 5.67 17.19
N GLU A 183 -10.99 5.22 18.13
CA GLU A 183 -9.96 6.08 18.75
C GLU A 183 -8.93 6.54 17.71
N GLY A 184 -8.49 5.64 16.84
CA GLY A 184 -7.57 5.96 15.74
C GLY A 184 -8.14 7.00 14.78
N VAL A 185 -9.42 6.88 14.39
CA VAL A 185 -10.11 7.87 13.56
C VAL A 185 -10.13 9.25 14.22
N LYS A 186 -10.51 9.32 15.50
CA LYS A 186 -10.55 10.61 16.24
C LYS A 186 -9.16 11.22 16.36
N LEU A 187 -8.16 10.40 16.72
CA LEU A 187 -6.79 10.85 16.86
C LEU A 187 -6.23 11.42 15.55
N LEU A 188 -6.49 10.75 14.43
CA LEU A 188 -6.10 11.24 13.12
C LEU A 188 -6.84 12.53 12.75
N GLY A 189 -8.14 12.59 13.04
CA GLY A 189 -8.95 13.80 12.88
C GLY A 189 -8.37 15.00 13.65
N ASP A 190 -8.02 14.80 14.92
CA ASP A 190 -7.39 15.83 15.77
C ASP A 190 -6.05 16.31 15.20
N TYR A 191 -5.25 15.40 14.61
CA TYR A 191 -3.99 15.77 13.94
C TYR A 191 -4.25 16.59 12.67
N VAL A 192 -5.20 16.18 11.83
CA VAL A 192 -5.58 16.93 10.62
C VAL A 192 -6.12 18.31 10.98
N GLU A 193 -7.00 18.42 11.97
CA GLU A 193 -7.56 19.70 12.41
C GLU A 193 -6.49 20.66 12.97
N LYS A 194 -5.47 20.13 13.62
CA LYS A 194 -4.48 20.95 14.30
C LYS A 194 -3.27 21.29 13.44
N TYR A 195 -2.82 20.37 12.62
CA TYR A 195 -1.56 20.50 11.86
C TYR A 195 -1.78 20.58 10.36
N GLY A 196 -2.99 20.28 9.92
CA GLY A 196 -3.36 20.22 8.51
C GLY A 196 -2.95 18.93 7.84
N ALA A 197 -3.55 18.68 6.67
CA ALA A 197 -3.22 17.58 5.77
C ALA A 197 -2.41 18.09 4.56
N GLY A 198 -1.42 17.32 4.14
CA GLY A 198 -0.59 17.61 2.97
C GLY A 198 -1.17 17.14 1.65
N GLU A 199 -2.16 16.25 1.73
CA GLU A 199 -2.82 15.64 0.55
C GLU A 199 -4.23 15.16 0.90
N GLY A 200 -5.01 14.86 -0.12
CA GLY A 200 -6.30 14.18 0.03
C GLY A 200 -6.12 12.67 0.12
N ASN A 201 -6.88 12.03 1.01
CA ASN A 201 -6.72 10.61 1.27
C ASN A 201 -8.05 9.91 1.56
N SER A 202 -8.12 8.61 1.20
CA SER A 202 -9.11 7.65 1.70
C SER A 202 -8.37 6.53 2.41
N LEU A 203 -8.66 6.29 3.68
CA LEU A 203 -7.93 5.32 4.51
C LEU A 203 -8.87 4.45 5.35
N TYR A 204 -8.35 3.30 5.77
CA TYR A 204 -9.11 2.30 6.51
C TYR A 204 -8.52 2.08 7.88
N LEU A 205 -9.34 2.23 8.91
CA LEU A 205 -9.00 1.87 10.28
C LEU A 205 -9.96 0.77 10.74
N ALA A 206 -9.43 -0.27 11.34
CA ALA A 206 -10.25 -1.39 11.81
C ALA A 206 -9.71 -1.96 13.12
N ASP A 207 -10.61 -2.59 13.87
CA ASP A 207 -10.31 -3.51 14.94
C ASP A 207 -11.23 -4.73 14.84
N VAL A 208 -11.19 -5.63 15.81
CA VAL A 208 -11.99 -6.87 15.78
C VAL A 208 -13.52 -6.64 15.81
N ASN A 209 -13.97 -5.44 16.11
CA ASN A 209 -15.38 -5.11 16.27
C ASN A 209 -15.96 -4.34 15.09
N GLU A 210 -15.13 -3.47 14.48
CA GLU A 210 -15.60 -2.51 13.47
C GLU A 210 -14.51 -2.07 12.50
N ALA A 211 -14.92 -1.57 11.34
CA ALA A 211 -14.08 -0.88 10.39
C ALA A 211 -14.64 0.50 10.05
N TRP A 212 -13.76 1.44 9.77
CA TRP A 212 -14.05 2.81 9.38
C TRP A 212 -13.38 3.14 8.05
N LEU A 213 -14.12 3.76 7.16
CA LEU A 213 -13.58 4.50 6.01
C LEU A 213 -13.45 5.95 6.43
N MET A 214 -12.25 6.51 6.41
CA MET A 214 -11.99 7.91 6.69
C MET A 214 -11.46 8.60 5.43
N GLU A 215 -11.95 9.80 5.15
CA GLU A 215 -11.53 10.62 4.03
C GLU A 215 -11.09 12.01 4.47
N ILE A 216 -9.97 12.47 3.93
CA ILE A 216 -9.41 13.82 4.13
C ILE A 216 -9.58 14.56 2.82
N GLY A 217 -10.34 15.66 2.84
CA GLY A 217 -10.75 16.36 1.61
C GLY A 217 -10.15 17.74 1.41
N SER A 218 -9.40 18.27 2.41
CA SER A 218 -8.71 19.56 2.32
C SER A 218 -7.68 19.68 3.44
N GLY A 219 -7.10 20.85 3.62
CA GLY A 219 -6.11 21.08 4.68
C GLY A 219 -6.58 20.69 6.08
N HIS A 220 -7.85 20.91 6.42
CA HIS A 220 -8.34 20.67 7.79
C HIS A 220 -9.69 19.94 7.87
N HIS A 221 -10.29 19.58 6.73
CA HIS A 221 -11.60 18.93 6.72
C HIS A 221 -11.53 17.46 6.34
N TRP A 222 -12.17 16.66 7.17
CA TRP A 222 -12.26 15.21 7.05
C TRP A 222 -13.64 14.69 7.46
N ILE A 223 -13.94 13.47 7.03
CA ILE A 223 -15.10 12.69 7.42
C ILE A 223 -14.72 11.22 7.55
N ALA A 224 -15.36 10.50 8.47
CA ALA A 224 -15.23 9.06 8.60
C ALA A 224 -16.58 8.40 8.81
N VAL A 225 -16.79 7.23 8.21
CA VAL A 225 -18.04 6.47 8.32
C VAL A 225 -17.71 5.04 8.73
N ARG A 226 -18.42 4.55 9.74
CA ARG A 226 -18.36 3.16 10.14
C ARG A 226 -18.96 2.28 9.04
N VAL A 227 -18.25 1.28 8.61
CA VAL A 227 -18.75 0.30 7.63
C VAL A 227 -19.81 -0.58 8.32
N PRO A 228 -21.03 -0.71 7.75
CA PRO A 228 -22.05 -1.59 8.32
C PRO A 228 -21.55 -3.04 8.40
N ASP A 229 -21.91 -3.73 9.48
CA ASP A 229 -21.41 -5.09 9.73
C ASP A 229 -21.70 -6.07 8.59
N ASP A 230 -22.85 -5.93 7.92
CA ASP A 230 -23.31 -6.82 6.83
C ASP A 230 -22.92 -6.36 5.43
N SER A 231 -21.99 -5.41 5.33
CA SER A 231 -21.64 -4.74 4.07
C SER A 231 -20.15 -4.72 3.81
N TYR A 232 -19.79 -4.37 2.58
CA TYR A 232 -18.43 -4.07 2.16
C TYR A 232 -18.37 -2.72 1.43
N ALA A 233 -17.15 -2.16 1.31
CA ALA A 233 -16.86 -0.97 0.53
C ALA A 233 -15.68 -1.21 -0.41
N MET A 234 -15.84 -0.84 -1.69
CA MET A 234 -14.75 -0.73 -2.66
C MET A 234 -14.24 0.70 -2.70
N VAL A 235 -12.95 0.90 -2.67
CA VAL A 235 -12.31 2.22 -2.68
C VAL A 235 -11.20 2.26 -3.72
N ALA A 236 -11.24 3.27 -4.60
CA ALA A 236 -10.19 3.60 -5.55
C ALA A 236 -9.50 4.92 -5.15
N ASN A 237 -8.82 5.60 -6.07
CA ASN A 237 -8.10 6.85 -5.77
C ASN A 237 -8.99 8.11 -5.81
N GLY A 238 -10.20 7.98 -5.32
CA GLY A 238 -11.17 9.08 -5.22
C GLY A 238 -11.86 9.09 -3.89
N LEU A 239 -12.32 10.26 -3.46
CA LEU A 239 -13.20 10.35 -2.30
C LEU A 239 -14.55 9.68 -2.64
N ARG A 240 -15.07 8.90 -1.70
CA ARG A 240 -16.23 8.03 -1.88
C ARG A 240 -17.40 8.35 -0.98
N ILE A 241 -17.17 8.98 0.18
CA ILE A 241 -18.21 9.16 1.19
C ILE A 241 -19.29 10.12 0.67
N HIS A 242 -20.49 9.59 0.49
CA HIS A 242 -21.66 10.32 0.04
C HIS A 242 -22.96 9.72 0.57
N GLY A 243 -24.02 10.53 0.57
CA GLY A 243 -25.36 10.09 1.02
C GLY A 243 -25.43 9.78 2.51
N VAL A 244 -24.57 10.38 3.33
CA VAL A 244 -24.46 10.10 4.76
C VAL A 244 -25.17 11.17 5.57
N ASN A 245 -25.79 10.76 6.71
CA ASN A 245 -26.37 11.69 7.67
C ASN A 245 -25.28 12.10 8.67
N LEU A 246 -24.94 13.39 8.71
CA LEU A 246 -23.90 13.94 9.60
C LEU A 246 -24.24 13.80 11.11
N ASP A 247 -25.52 13.68 11.46
CA ASP A 247 -25.96 13.48 12.85
C ASP A 247 -25.92 11.99 13.28
N ASN A 248 -25.58 11.06 12.37
CA ASN A 248 -25.49 9.65 12.69
C ASN A 248 -24.25 9.39 13.59
N PRO A 249 -24.37 8.68 14.73
CA PRO A 249 -23.24 8.35 15.62
C PRO A 249 -22.15 7.49 14.96
N ASP A 250 -22.46 6.85 13.83
CA ASP A 250 -21.52 6.11 12.98
C ASP A 250 -20.85 6.98 11.89
N VAL A 251 -21.06 8.30 11.96
CA VAL A 251 -20.39 9.31 11.14
C VAL A 251 -19.64 10.27 12.05
N LEU A 252 -18.34 10.40 11.83
CA LEU A 252 -17.47 11.36 12.50
C LEU A 252 -16.94 12.34 11.45
N HIS A 253 -16.78 13.60 11.81
CA HIS A 253 -16.30 14.61 10.87
C HIS A 253 -15.64 15.79 11.60
N SER A 254 -14.86 16.56 10.86
CA SER A 254 -14.24 17.79 11.35
C SER A 254 -15.30 18.80 11.81
N PRO A 255 -14.99 19.62 12.84
CA PRO A 255 -15.89 20.66 13.30
C PRO A 255 -16.30 21.62 12.19
N LYS A 256 -17.57 22.06 12.21
CA LYS A 256 -18.13 23.04 11.25
C LYS A 256 -18.01 22.62 9.76
N LEU A 257 -17.89 21.34 9.47
CA LEU A 257 -17.81 20.83 8.09
C LEU A 257 -18.96 21.33 7.20
N LEU A 258 -20.20 21.22 7.68
CA LEU A 258 -21.38 21.67 6.93
C LEU A 258 -21.36 23.18 6.66
N GLU A 259 -21.06 23.96 7.69
CA GLU A 259 -20.97 25.43 7.59
C GLU A 259 -19.89 25.86 6.60
N PHE A 260 -18.73 25.20 6.66
CA PHE A 260 -17.63 25.43 5.72
C PHE A 260 -18.04 25.16 4.26
N VAL A 261 -18.68 24.03 3.99
CA VAL A 261 -19.16 23.66 2.65
C VAL A 261 -20.21 24.66 2.14
N GLN A 262 -21.10 25.13 2.99
CA GLN A 262 -22.10 26.14 2.66
C GLN A 262 -21.49 27.50 2.39
N GLN A 263 -20.58 27.96 3.27
CA GLN A 263 -19.90 29.26 3.15
C GLN A 263 -19.09 29.36 1.84
N HIS A 264 -18.36 28.28 1.49
CA HIS A 264 -17.52 28.25 0.30
C HIS A 264 -18.23 27.72 -0.94
N LYS A 265 -19.55 27.41 -0.84
CA LYS A 265 -20.38 26.92 -1.95
C LYS A 265 -19.78 25.71 -2.65
N LEU A 266 -19.21 24.76 -1.88
CA LEU A 266 -18.60 23.56 -2.44
C LEU A 266 -19.63 22.58 -3.00
N LEU A 267 -20.90 22.66 -2.52
CA LEU A 267 -22.08 22.00 -3.07
C LEU A 267 -23.16 23.04 -3.39
N ASP A 268 -23.96 22.78 -4.41
CA ASP A 268 -25.13 23.63 -4.75
C ASP A 268 -26.16 23.59 -3.61
N LYS A 269 -26.33 22.41 -3.01
CA LYS A 269 -27.15 22.19 -1.82
C LYS A 269 -26.41 21.25 -0.89
N ALA A 270 -26.07 21.73 0.30
CA ALA A 270 -25.48 20.91 1.36
C ALA A 270 -26.58 20.45 2.32
N ASP A 271 -26.97 19.19 2.21
CA ASP A 271 -28.00 18.56 3.04
C ASP A 271 -27.32 17.70 4.12
N PRO A 272 -27.47 18.02 5.41
CA PRO A 272 -26.85 17.25 6.48
C PRO A 272 -27.40 15.82 6.59
N ALA A 273 -28.65 15.57 6.17
CA ALA A 273 -29.25 14.24 6.20
C ALA A 273 -28.77 13.33 5.05
N SER A 274 -28.19 13.91 4.00
CA SER A 274 -27.66 13.19 2.83
C SER A 274 -26.43 13.89 2.29
N PHE A 275 -25.44 14.08 3.16
CA PHE A 275 -24.24 14.83 2.84
C PHE A 275 -23.34 14.09 1.83
N ASN A 276 -22.80 14.81 0.86
CA ASN A 276 -21.92 14.27 -0.17
C ASN A 276 -20.52 14.90 -0.05
N PHE A 277 -19.65 14.27 0.75
CA PHE A 277 -18.29 14.73 0.97
C PHE A 277 -17.44 14.59 -0.31
N ALA A 278 -17.55 13.47 -0.99
CA ALA A 278 -16.82 13.20 -2.22
C ALA A 278 -17.07 14.28 -3.30
N LYS A 279 -18.32 14.75 -3.47
CA LYS A 279 -18.66 15.81 -4.42
C LYS A 279 -18.23 17.19 -3.96
N ALA A 280 -18.22 17.44 -2.64
CA ALA A 280 -17.77 18.70 -2.07
C ALA A 280 -16.25 18.90 -2.23
N PHE A 281 -15.48 17.88 -1.98
CA PHE A 281 -14.03 17.98 -1.84
C PHE A 281 -13.24 17.27 -2.95
N GLY A 282 -13.76 16.20 -3.53
CA GLY A 282 -13.06 15.36 -4.50
C GLY A 282 -13.44 15.61 -5.95
N VAL A 283 -12.91 14.77 -6.81
CA VAL A 283 -13.28 14.65 -8.23
C VAL A 283 -14.15 13.39 -8.37
N VAL A 284 -15.41 13.58 -8.79
CA VAL A 284 -16.37 12.48 -9.00
C VAL A 284 -16.50 12.17 -10.49
N ALA A 285 -17.09 11.01 -10.83
CA ALA A 285 -17.31 10.55 -12.21
C ALA A 285 -16.02 10.28 -13.01
N ASP A 286 -14.89 10.16 -12.35
CA ASP A 286 -13.62 9.83 -13.00
C ASP A 286 -13.58 8.34 -13.39
N PRO A 287 -13.52 7.98 -14.71
CA PRO A 287 -13.45 6.59 -15.15
C PRO A 287 -12.29 5.80 -14.59
N TYR A 288 -11.17 6.46 -14.30
CA TYR A 288 -10.00 5.86 -13.66
C TYR A 288 -10.35 5.22 -12.31
N ASN A 289 -11.25 5.82 -11.56
CA ASN A 289 -11.71 5.38 -10.25
C ASN A 289 -12.98 4.53 -10.33
N VAL A 290 -14.05 5.07 -10.91
CA VAL A 290 -15.37 4.43 -10.87
C VAL A 290 -15.42 3.09 -11.62
N ASP A 291 -14.59 2.89 -12.66
CA ASP A 291 -14.53 1.61 -13.37
C ASP A 291 -14.01 0.49 -12.44
N ARG A 292 -13.03 0.77 -11.55
CA ARG A 292 -12.52 -0.20 -10.55
C ARG A 292 -13.53 -0.51 -9.46
N GLU A 293 -14.25 0.51 -9.00
CA GLU A 293 -15.33 0.35 -8.01
C GLU A 293 -16.44 -0.52 -8.58
N TRP A 294 -16.87 -0.24 -9.81
CA TRP A 294 -17.83 -1.07 -10.53
C TRP A 294 -17.36 -2.53 -10.64
N LEU A 295 -16.10 -2.75 -11.03
CA LEU A 295 -15.56 -4.10 -11.19
C LEU A 295 -15.63 -4.90 -9.89
N GLY A 296 -15.14 -4.33 -8.78
CA GLY A 296 -15.17 -4.98 -7.47
C GLY A 296 -16.61 -5.27 -7.00
N GLN A 297 -17.53 -4.32 -7.18
CA GLN A 297 -18.92 -4.50 -6.82
C GLN A 297 -19.61 -5.57 -7.69
N GLN A 298 -19.33 -5.63 -9.00
CA GLN A 298 -19.86 -6.68 -9.87
C GLN A 298 -19.30 -8.08 -9.51
N MET A 299 -18.09 -8.17 -8.99
CA MET A 299 -17.51 -9.44 -8.58
C MET A 299 -18.10 -9.99 -7.27
N LEU A 300 -18.51 -9.12 -6.36
CA LEU A 300 -19.00 -9.48 -5.02
C LEU A 300 -20.53 -9.42 -4.92
N THR A 301 -21.20 -8.66 -5.80
CA THR A 301 -22.65 -8.48 -5.80
C THR A 301 -23.18 -8.46 -7.24
N ALA A 302 -22.98 -9.55 -7.98
CA ALA A 302 -23.41 -9.71 -9.37
C ALA A 302 -24.95 -9.66 -9.54
N SER A 303 -25.69 -9.95 -8.47
CA SER A 303 -27.16 -9.86 -8.45
C SER A 303 -27.64 -8.40 -8.63
N HIS A 304 -26.87 -7.42 -8.16
CA HIS A 304 -27.16 -6.00 -8.32
C HIS A 304 -26.51 -5.46 -9.60
N LYS A 305 -27.24 -5.58 -10.71
CA LYS A 305 -26.75 -5.09 -12.02
C LYS A 305 -26.67 -3.57 -12.03
N GLN A 306 -25.45 -3.06 -12.15
CA GLN A 306 -25.19 -1.63 -12.22
C GLN A 306 -24.69 -1.25 -13.62
N PRO A 307 -25.14 -0.11 -14.20
CA PRO A 307 -24.52 0.46 -15.39
C PRO A 307 -23.05 0.79 -15.13
N THR A 308 -22.21 0.71 -16.16
CA THR A 308 -20.82 1.19 -16.08
C THR A 308 -20.78 2.72 -16.06
N ARG A 309 -19.74 3.30 -15.49
CA ARG A 309 -19.42 4.74 -15.54
C ARG A 309 -20.51 5.65 -14.98
N GLN A 310 -21.08 5.27 -13.84
CA GLN A 310 -21.92 6.17 -13.06
C GLN A 310 -21.07 7.25 -12.38
N GLU A 311 -21.70 8.37 -12.02
CA GLU A 311 -21.04 9.46 -11.29
C GLU A 311 -20.49 8.95 -9.94
N GLN A 312 -21.28 8.15 -9.23
CA GLN A 312 -20.92 7.51 -7.97
C GLN A 312 -21.64 6.16 -7.88
N TYR A 313 -20.98 5.16 -7.33
CA TYR A 313 -21.56 3.86 -6.99
C TYR A 313 -21.92 3.80 -5.51
N PRO A 314 -22.83 2.92 -5.07
CA PRO A 314 -23.17 2.78 -3.66
C PRO A 314 -21.89 2.70 -2.80
N LEU A 315 -21.88 3.45 -1.69
CA LEU A 315 -20.74 3.48 -0.77
C LEU A 315 -20.54 2.11 -0.11
N PHE A 316 -21.64 1.52 0.35
CA PHE A 316 -21.69 0.21 0.97
C PHE A 316 -22.62 -0.72 0.20
N MET A 317 -22.23 -1.99 0.09
CA MET A 317 -23.05 -3.03 -0.53
C MET A 317 -23.04 -4.30 0.31
N LYS A 318 -24.16 -5.03 0.30
CA LYS A 318 -24.23 -6.39 0.82
C LYS A 318 -23.71 -7.35 -0.25
N PRO A 319 -22.80 -8.26 0.08
CA PRO A 319 -22.33 -9.25 -0.89
C PRO A 319 -23.39 -10.32 -1.17
N ASP A 320 -23.37 -10.93 -2.36
CA ASP A 320 -24.25 -12.05 -2.72
C ASP A 320 -23.95 -13.32 -1.90
N ALA A 321 -22.71 -13.47 -1.44
CA ALA A 321 -22.27 -14.54 -0.55
C ALA A 321 -21.23 -13.98 0.44
N PRO A 322 -21.08 -14.57 1.63
CA PRO A 322 -20.06 -14.17 2.57
C PRO A 322 -18.65 -14.18 1.95
N ILE A 323 -17.88 -13.14 2.21
CA ILE A 323 -16.57 -12.86 1.59
C ILE A 323 -15.47 -13.57 2.40
N ALA A 324 -14.69 -14.42 1.73
CA ALA A 324 -13.46 -15.01 2.27
C ALA A 324 -12.21 -14.18 1.86
N VAL A 325 -11.08 -14.39 2.54
CA VAL A 325 -9.78 -13.82 2.13
C VAL A 325 -9.45 -14.14 0.67
N ALA A 326 -9.78 -15.34 0.21
CA ALA A 326 -9.60 -15.74 -1.19
C ALA A 326 -10.42 -14.91 -2.18
N ASP A 327 -11.63 -14.48 -1.80
CA ASP A 327 -12.46 -13.59 -2.63
C ASP A 327 -11.87 -12.19 -2.69
N VAL A 328 -11.35 -11.68 -1.56
CA VAL A 328 -10.61 -10.41 -1.51
C VAL A 328 -9.40 -10.48 -2.45
N ALA A 329 -8.58 -11.53 -2.35
CA ALA A 329 -7.42 -11.73 -3.23
C ALA A 329 -7.82 -11.80 -4.72
N ARG A 330 -8.96 -12.44 -5.04
CA ARG A 330 -9.51 -12.49 -6.40
C ARG A 330 -9.91 -11.10 -6.90
N VAL A 331 -10.56 -10.27 -6.09
CA VAL A 331 -10.89 -8.88 -6.43
C VAL A 331 -9.63 -8.05 -6.66
N LEU A 332 -8.66 -8.14 -5.76
CA LEU A 332 -7.38 -7.41 -5.86
C LEU A 332 -6.53 -7.85 -7.07
N SER A 333 -6.79 -9.04 -7.62
CA SER A 333 -6.13 -9.58 -8.83
C SER A 333 -6.93 -9.35 -10.12
N ALA A 334 -8.04 -8.59 -10.07
CA ALA A 334 -9.00 -8.53 -11.16
C ALA A 334 -8.56 -7.62 -12.32
N THR A 335 -8.97 -8.03 -13.51
CA THR A 335 -8.90 -7.23 -14.76
C THR A 335 -10.31 -7.12 -15.36
N TYR A 336 -10.46 -6.29 -16.38
CA TYR A 336 -11.75 -6.14 -17.09
C TYR A 336 -12.02 -7.23 -18.13
N GLU A 337 -11.17 -8.24 -18.24
CA GLU A 337 -11.36 -9.32 -19.20
C GLU A 337 -12.72 -9.99 -19.02
N GLY A 338 -13.44 -10.20 -20.13
CA GLY A 338 -14.81 -10.73 -20.11
C GLY A 338 -15.90 -9.76 -19.64
N THR A 339 -15.59 -8.48 -19.42
CA THR A 339 -16.54 -7.44 -19.01
C THR A 339 -16.82 -6.42 -20.13
N PRO A 340 -17.89 -5.61 -20.03
CA PRO A 340 -18.17 -4.51 -20.98
C PRO A 340 -17.08 -3.44 -21.04
N LEU A 341 -16.19 -3.37 -20.03
CA LEU A 341 -15.08 -2.42 -19.92
C LEU A 341 -13.76 -2.96 -20.51
N ALA A 342 -13.72 -4.21 -20.97
CA ALA A 342 -12.53 -4.78 -21.60
C ALA A 342 -12.06 -3.94 -22.80
N GLY A 343 -10.80 -3.52 -22.78
CA GLY A 343 -10.20 -2.65 -23.81
C GLY A 343 -10.72 -1.20 -23.84
N LYS A 344 -11.57 -0.80 -22.88
CA LYS A 344 -12.15 0.55 -22.79
C LYS A 344 -11.79 1.28 -21.50
N ALA A 345 -11.52 0.55 -20.42
CA ALA A 345 -11.13 1.11 -19.14
C ALA A 345 -9.66 1.52 -19.19
N GLU A 346 -9.33 2.61 -18.50
CA GLU A 346 -7.99 3.17 -18.46
C GLU A 346 -7.00 2.25 -17.73
N ARG A 347 -7.41 1.68 -16.60
CA ARG A 347 -6.60 0.72 -15.85
C ARG A 347 -7.48 -0.26 -15.05
N PRO A 348 -7.04 -1.53 -14.92
CA PRO A 348 -7.71 -2.50 -14.06
C PRO A 348 -7.30 -2.34 -12.57
N ILE A 349 -7.88 -3.19 -11.70
CA ILE A 349 -7.46 -3.31 -10.29
C ILE A 349 -6.04 -3.87 -10.22
N ARG A 350 -5.76 -4.96 -10.93
CA ARG A 350 -4.42 -5.52 -11.06
C ARG A 350 -3.61 -4.79 -12.13
N ILE A 351 -2.43 -4.33 -11.79
CA ILE A 351 -1.47 -3.73 -12.72
C ILE A 351 -0.06 -4.31 -12.53
N ASP A 352 0.79 -4.18 -13.56
CA ASP A 352 2.14 -4.78 -13.58
C ASP A 352 3.13 -4.05 -12.65
N ARG A 353 2.82 -2.83 -12.22
CA ARG A 353 3.62 -2.02 -11.29
C ARG A 353 3.20 -2.15 -9.82
N GLN A 354 2.37 -3.12 -9.49
CA GLN A 354 1.96 -3.42 -8.12
C GLN A 354 3.16 -3.78 -7.25
N LEU A 355 3.29 -3.15 -6.09
CA LEU A 355 4.42 -3.29 -5.18
C LEU A 355 4.16 -4.34 -4.12
N GLU A 356 3.00 -4.27 -3.49
CA GLU A 356 2.55 -5.21 -2.49
C GLU A 356 1.02 -5.33 -2.52
N SER A 357 0.50 -6.34 -1.84
CA SER A 357 -0.92 -6.47 -1.50
C SER A 357 -1.07 -7.09 -0.14
N HIS A 358 -2.08 -6.64 0.58
CA HIS A 358 -2.39 -7.21 1.89
C HIS A 358 -3.89 -7.36 2.13
N VAL A 359 -4.21 -8.28 3.03
CA VAL A 359 -5.50 -8.38 3.73
C VAL A 359 -5.19 -8.48 5.21
N ILE A 360 -5.67 -7.54 6.02
CA ILE A 360 -5.62 -7.64 7.47
C ILE A 360 -6.97 -8.15 7.93
N GLN A 361 -6.97 -9.36 8.47
CA GLN A 361 -8.12 -10.09 8.96
C GLN A 361 -8.16 -10.02 10.48
N LEU A 362 -9.22 -9.45 11.04
CA LEU A 362 -9.39 -9.19 12.46
C LEU A 362 -10.53 -10.05 13.00
N ARG A 363 -10.18 -11.08 13.80
CA ARG A 363 -11.02 -12.24 14.13
C ARG A 363 -11.39 -12.26 15.60
N ASN A 364 -12.57 -11.73 15.95
CA ASN A 364 -13.02 -11.62 17.33
C ASN A 364 -13.14 -12.98 18.05
N GLU A 365 -13.42 -14.06 17.30
CA GLU A 365 -13.59 -15.43 17.84
C GLU A 365 -12.26 -16.12 18.22
N MET A 366 -11.13 -15.47 17.96
CA MET A 366 -9.81 -15.97 18.35
C MET A 366 -9.35 -15.41 19.70
N PRO A 367 -8.50 -16.11 20.46
CA PRO A 367 -7.76 -15.51 21.57
C PRO A 367 -7.06 -14.22 21.11
N ARG A 368 -6.98 -13.22 21.99
CA ARG A 368 -6.52 -11.86 21.67
C ARG A 368 -5.21 -11.83 20.86
N GLU A 369 -4.27 -12.69 21.20
CA GLU A 369 -2.95 -12.78 20.58
C GLU A 369 -3.02 -13.21 19.11
N PHE A 370 -4.06 -13.95 18.73
CA PHE A 370 -4.25 -14.48 17.38
C PHE A 370 -5.37 -13.79 16.60
N GLN A 371 -5.97 -12.73 17.14
CA GLN A 371 -7.05 -12.00 16.48
C GLN A 371 -6.59 -11.33 15.19
N GLY A 372 -5.39 -10.75 15.19
CA GLY A 372 -4.81 -10.14 14.01
C GLY A 372 -4.06 -11.16 13.15
N LEU A 373 -4.46 -11.30 11.89
CA LEU A 373 -3.78 -12.09 10.87
C LEU A 373 -3.61 -11.26 9.61
N ILE A 374 -2.37 -11.06 9.18
CA ILE A 374 -2.02 -10.33 7.98
C ILE A 374 -1.71 -11.33 6.88
N TRP A 375 -2.40 -11.24 5.77
CA TRP A 375 -2.07 -11.93 4.54
C TRP A 375 -1.27 -10.98 3.66
N GLN A 376 0.05 -11.19 3.55
CA GLN A 376 0.99 -10.28 2.89
C GLN A 376 1.55 -10.86 1.61
N SER A 377 1.54 -10.08 0.54
CA SER A 377 2.15 -10.41 -0.75
C SER A 377 3.13 -9.32 -1.20
N TYR A 378 4.10 -9.69 -2.01
CA TYR A 378 5.01 -8.77 -2.70
C TYR A 378 4.85 -8.88 -4.21
N GLY A 379 4.97 -7.75 -4.92
CA GLY A 379 4.80 -7.67 -6.36
C GLY A 379 3.34 -7.82 -6.79
N VAL A 380 3.11 -8.26 -8.01
CA VAL A 380 1.77 -8.44 -8.58
C VAL A 380 1.09 -9.64 -7.96
N LEU A 381 -0.02 -9.42 -7.26
CA LEU A 381 -0.69 -10.47 -6.49
C LEU A 381 -1.08 -11.71 -7.32
N ALA A 382 -1.50 -11.51 -8.56
CA ALA A 382 -1.86 -12.63 -9.45
C ALA A 382 -0.66 -13.56 -9.78
N GLU A 383 0.55 -13.06 -9.66
CA GLU A 383 1.82 -13.74 -9.91
C GLU A 383 2.63 -13.94 -8.61
N SER A 384 1.98 -13.89 -7.46
CA SER A 384 2.57 -14.00 -6.13
C SER A 384 1.66 -14.79 -5.18
N VAL A 385 1.97 -14.78 -3.90
CA VAL A 385 1.24 -15.46 -2.84
C VAL A 385 1.05 -14.56 -1.64
N MET A 386 -0.12 -14.61 -1.00
CA MET A 386 -0.35 -14.00 0.30
C MET A 386 0.11 -14.92 1.42
N VAL A 387 1.16 -14.53 2.12
CA VAL A 387 1.73 -15.27 3.25
C VAL A 387 1.01 -14.87 4.54
N PRO A 388 0.49 -15.83 5.33
CA PRO A 388 -0.20 -15.53 6.58
C PRO A 388 0.77 -15.21 7.71
N LEU A 389 0.63 -14.04 8.32
CA LEU A 389 1.45 -13.53 9.41
C LEU A 389 0.56 -13.24 10.62
N TYR A 390 0.66 -14.06 11.66
CA TYR A 390 -0.01 -13.76 12.93
C TYR A 390 0.61 -12.52 13.60
N ASN A 391 -0.20 -11.71 14.25
CA ASN A 391 0.24 -10.47 14.93
C ASN A 391 1.17 -10.74 16.13
N THR A 392 1.43 -12.00 16.45
CA THR A 392 2.44 -12.42 17.43
C THR A 392 3.87 -12.34 16.90
N LEU A 393 4.06 -12.23 15.57
CA LEU A 393 5.37 -12.25 14.94
C LEU A 393 6.11 -10.92 15.17
N GLN A 394 7.20 -10.97 15.95
CA GLN A 394 8.00 -9.80 16.34
C GLN A 394 9.34 -9.70 15.60
N SER A 395 9.66 -10.68 14.77
CA SER A 395 10.86 -10.65 13.92
C SER A 395 10.58 -11.33 12.60
N TYR A 396 11.29 -10.94 11.56
CA TYR A 396 11.11 -11.44 10.20
C TYR A 396 12.42 -12.01 9.67
N PRO A 397 12.40 -13.00 8.74
CA PRO A 397 13.60 -13.46 8.04
C PRO A 397 14.33 -12.29 7.38
N LEU A 398 15.67 -12.38 7.32
CA LEU A 398 16.51 -11.29 6.79
C LEU A 398 16.05 -10.79 5.40
N PRO A 399 15.67 -11.65 4.43
CA PRO A 399 15.21 -11.17 3.13
C PRO A 399 13.98 -10.26 3.16
N TYR A 400 13.12 -10.41 4.18
CA TYR A 400 11.94 -9.57 4.35
C TYR A 400 12.20 -8.27 5.12
N ARG A 401 13.41 -8.08 5.63
CA ARG A 401 13.90 -6.87 6.31
C ARG A 401 14.95 -6.12 5.50
N THR A 402 15.22 -6.56 4.27
CA THR A 402 16.30 -6.03 3.43
C THR A 402 15.72 -5.37 2.20
N GLY A 403 16.09 -4.11 1.96
CA GLY A 403 15.87 -3.38 0.73
C GLY A 403 17.18 -3.02 0.03
N SER A 404 17.11 -2.66 -1.25
CA SER A 404 18.27 -2.20 -2.03
C SER A 404 17.81 -1.45 -3.28
N ASP A 405 18.59 -0.46 -3.74
CA ASP A 405 18.30 0.28 -4.99
C ASP A 405 18.43 -0.58 -6.24
N THR A 406 19.16 -1.66 -6.14
CA THR A 406 19.39 -2.60 -7.22
C THR A 406 18.91 -3.98 -6.83
N TYR A 407 18.64 -4.83 -7.84
CA TYR A 407 18.29 -6.22 -7.60
C TYR A 407 19.28 -6.90 -6.65
N SER A 408 18.73 -7.57 -5.63
CA SER A 408 19.50 -8.37 -4.68
C SER A 408 18.81 -9.71 -4.45
N ASP A 409 19.61 -10.79 -4.43
CA ASP A 409 19.14 -12.12 -4.03
C ASP A 409 18.71 -12.16 -2.56
N ASP A 410 19.19 -11.23 -1.74
CA ASP A 410 18.92 -11.18 -0.30
C ASP A 410 17.65 -10.37 0.05
N SER A 411 16.90 -9.88 -0.93
CA SER A 411 15.65 -9.17 -0.76
C SER A 411 14.45 -9.99 -1.26
N ALA A 412 13.49 -10.26 -0.39
CA ALA A 412 12.25 -10.94 -0.77
C ALA A 412 11.47 -10.14 -1.82
N TYR A 413 11.39 -8.81 -1.65
CA TYR A 413 10.76 -7.94 -2.64
C TYR A 413 11.32 -8.18 -4.05
N TRP A 414 12.65 -8.15 -4.19
CA TRP A 414 13.30 -8.36 -5.49
C TRP A 414 13.10 -9.78 -6.04
N GLN A 415 13.03 -10.81 -5.18
CA GLN A 415 12.74 -12.17 -5.62
C GLN A 415 11.34 -12.27 -6.24
N PHE A 416 10.31 -11.79 -5.55
CA PHE A 416 8.94 -11.85 -6.07
C PHE A 416 8.75 -10.93 -7.28
N ARG A 417 9.28 -9.70 -7.24
CA ARG A 417 9.14 -8.73 -8.32
C ARG A 417 9.81 -9.17 -9.61
N SER A 418 10.98 -9.82 -9.51
CA SER A 418 11.70 -10.35 -10.68
C SER A 418 10.98 -11.50 -11.37
N LEU A 419 10.15 -12.28 -10.66
CA LEU A 419 9.35 -13.34 -11.27
C LEU A 419 8.36 -12.78 -12.29
N THR A 420 7.60 -11.73 -11.92
CA THR A 420 6.70 -11.06 -12.87
C THR A 420 7.45 -10.50 -14.07
N ALA A 421 8.59 -9.84 -13.84
CA ALA A 421 9.40 -9.27 -14.91
C ALA A 421 9.92 -10.35 -15.88
N LEU A 422 10.44 -11.46 -15.36
CA LEU A 422 10.90 -12.58 -16.18
C LEU A 422 9.75 -13.27 -16.92
N ALA A 423 8.62 -13.49 -16.25
CA ALA A 423 7.44 -14.09 -16.87
C ALA A 423 6.86 -13.19 -17.98
N GLY A 424 6.97 -11.88 -17.85
CA GLY A 424 6.57 -10.88 -18.85
C GLY A 424 7.36 -10.94 -20.15
N THR A 425 8.53 -11.60 -20.20
CA THR A 425 9.31 -11.80 -21.44
C THR A 425 8.63 -12.77 -22.43
N ASN A 426 7.80 -13.69 -21.92
CA ASN A 426 6.92 -14.55 -22.71
C ASN A 426 5.65 -14.83 -21.89
N PRO A 427 4.70 -13.87 -21.85
CA PRO A 427 3.56 -13.91 -20.96
C PRO A 427 2.64 -15.10 -21.20
N ASP A 428 2.42 -15.50 -22.46
CA ASP A 428 1.54 -16.61 -22.80
C ASP A 428 2.06 -17.96 -22.27
N LYS A 429 3.39 -18.10 -22.18
CA LYS A 429 4.04 -19.31 -21.65
C LYS A 429 4.16 -19.28 -20.13
N TYR A 430 4.68 -18.18 -19.56
CA TYR A 430 5.15 -18.19 -18.19
C TYR A 430 4.12 -17.71 -17.17
N LEU A 431 3.24 -16.74 -17.51
CA LEU A 431 2.26 -16.25 -16.55
C LEU A 431 1.27 -17.33 -16.10
N PRO A 432 0.70 -18.19 -16.98
CA PRO A 432 -0.19 -19.26 -16.52
C PRO A 432 0.53 -20.27 -15.61
N LEU A 433 1.79 -20.59 -15.88
CA LEU A 433 2.59 -21.50 -15.07
C LEU A 433 2.85 -20.92 -13.68
N LEU A 434 3.27 -19.65 -13.62
CA LEU A 434 3.56 -18.96 -12.38
C LEU A 434 2.30 -18.82 -11.51
N ARG A 435 1.20 -18.37 -12.11
CA ARG A 435 -0.12 -18.27 -11.45
C ARG A 435 -0.59 -19.63 -10.91
N GLY A 436 -0.42 -20.70 -11.70
CA GLY A 436 -0.81 -22.04 -11.28
C GLY A 436 -0.03 -22.56 -10.06
N VAL A 437 1.26 -22.20 -9.93
CA VAL A 437 2.07 -22.53 -8.74
C VAL A 437 1.55 -21.78 -7.53
N TRP A 438 1.37 -20.47 -7.63
CA TRP A 438 0.94 -19.64 -6.50
C TRP A 438 -0.51 -19.89 -6.08
N GLN A 439 -1.41 -20.23 -7.01
CA GLN A 439 -2.77 -20.65 -6.68
C GLN A 439 -2.80 -21.93 -5.84
N LYS A 440 -1.94 -22.91 -6.15
CA LYS A 440 -1.82 -24.13 -5.34
C LYS A 440 -1.30 -23.84 -3.95
N GLU A 441 -0.27 -23.00 -3.85
CA GLU A 441 0.30 -22.61 -2.56
C GLU A 441 -0.71 -21.81 -1.72
N SER A 442 -1.41 -20.83 -2.30
CA SER A 442 -2.46 -20.08 -1.62
C SER A 442 -3.57 -21.00 -1.08
N ALA A 443 -4.04 -21.96 -1.89
CA ALA A 443 -5.05 -22.92 -1.46
C ALA A 443 -4.58 -23.82 -0.32
N LYS A 444 -3.27 -24.16 -0.27
CA LYS A 444 -2.64 -24.88 0.85
C LYS A 444 -2.62 -24.00 2.10
N LEU A 445 -2.12 -22.76 2.00
CA LEU A 445 -2.01 -21.83 3.12
C LEU A 445 -3.37 -21.53 3.78
N TYR A 446 -4.45 -21.33 3.00
CA TYR A 446 -5.79 -21.14 3.55
C TYR A 446 -6.26 -22.34 4.40
N LYS A 447 -5.96 -23.59 3.97
CA LYS A 447 -6.27 -24.78 4.74
C LYS A 447 -5.41 -24.93 5.99
N GLU A 448 -4.13 -24.66 5.86
CA GLU A 448 -3.18 -24.72 6.98
C GLU A 448 -3.55 -23.74 8.10
N VAL A 449 -3.88 -22.49 7.76
CA VAL A 449 -4.33 -21.51 8.74
C VAL A 449 -5.61 -21.97 9.45
N ALA A 450 -6.59 -22.49 8.72
CA ALA A 450 -7.82 -22.99 9.34
C ALA A 450 -7.59 -24.15 10.34
N LEU A 451 -6.62 -25.03 10.05
CA LEU A 451 -6.22 -26.12 10.95
C LEU A 451 -5.38 -25.59 12.13
N LEU A 452 -4.47 -24.68 11.85
CA LEU A 452 -3.62 -24.06 12.87
C LEU A 452 -4.45 -23.28 13.87
N ASP A 453 -5.45 -22.52 13.44
CA ASP A 453 -6.34 -21.76 14.33
C ASP A 453 -7.03 -22.66 15.36
N GLN A 454 -7.47 -23.85 14.96
CA GLN A 454 -8.03 -24.84 15.89
C GLN A 454 -6.99 -25.33 16.88
N THR A 455 -5.76 -25.60 16.41
CA THR A 455 -4.64 -26.02 17.23
C THR A 455 -4.23 -24.94 18.23
N LEU A 456 -4.15 -23.67 17.78
CA LEU A 456 -3.80 -22.54 18.62
C LEU A 456 -4.83 -22.31 19.73
N LYS A 457 -6.13 -22.40 19.46
CA LYS A 457 -7.18 -22.32 20.48
C LYS A 457 -7.00 -23.38 21.57
N LEU A 458 -6.69 -24.63 21.18
CA LEU A 458 -6.47 -25.73 22.11
C LEU A 458 -5.15 -25.57 22.89
N ALA A 459 -4.07 -25.19 22.22
CA ALA A 459 -2.76 -24.95 22.84
C ALA A 459 -2.83 -23.78 23.83
N TYR A 460 -3.45 -22.68 23.43
CA TYR A 460 -3.60 -21.47 24.26
C TYR A 460 -4.34 -21.72 25.57
N SER A 461 -5.34 -22.61 25.55
CA SER A 461 -6.05 -23.01 26.78
C SER A 461 -5.19 -23.78 27.79
N LYS A 462 -4.05 -24.34 27.35
CA LYS A 462 -3.12 -25.13 28.18
C LYS A 462 -1.85 -24.35 28.52
N ASP A 463 -1.26 -23.72 27.52
CA ASP A 463 -0.01 -22.93 27.64
C ASP A 463 -0.03 -21.80 26.61
N GLN A 464 -0.29 -20.59 27.07
CA GLN A 464 -0.39 -19.39 26.23
C GLN A 464 0.95 -19.07 25.55
N ALA A 465 2.07 -19.20 26.26
CA ALA A 465 3.39 -18.88 25.72
C ALA A 465 3.76 -19.81 24.56
N THR A 466 3.59 -21.12 24.74
CA THR A 466 3.83 -22.11 23.68
C THR A 466 2.90 -21.87 22.46
N ALA A 467 1.65 -21.50 22.68
CA ALA A 467 0.73 -21.21 21.57
C ALA A 467 1.15 -19.95 20.77
N VAL A 468 1.63 -18.91 21.45
CA VAL A 468 2.17 -17.70 20.82
C VAL A 468 3.43 -18.00 20.01
N GLU A 469 4.34 -18.79 20.57
CA GLU A 469 5.55 -19.26 19.88
C GLU A 469 5.20 -20.05 18.61
N LEU A 470 4.26 -21.01 18.70
CA LEU A 470 3.81 -21.81 17.57
C LEU A 470 3.24 -20.95 16.41
N ALA A 471 2.43 -19.92 16.72
CA ALA A 471 1.89 -19.01 15.71
C ALA A 471 2.99 -18.17 15.05
N SER A 472 3.98 -17.73 15.84
CA SER A 472 5.12 -16.96 15.37
C SER A 472 6.04 -17.79 14.49
N ASP A 473 6.37 -19.01 14.93
CA ASP A 473 7.21 -19.96 14.19
C ASP A 473 6.56 -20.37 12.86
N TYR A 474 5.25 -20.62 12.87
CA TYR A 474 4.52 -20.88 11.63
C TYR A 474 4.66 -19.72 10.66
N SER A 475 4.38 -18.48 11.10
CA SER A 475 4.46 -17.29 10.25
C SER A 475 5.88 -17.06 9.71
N TYR A 476 6.88 -17.21 10.56
CA TYR A 476 8.30 -17.10 10.18
C TYR A 476 8.67 -18.17 9.14
N GLY A 477 8.30 -19.42 9.39
CA GLY A 477 8.57 -20.54 8.48
C GLY A 477 7.90 -20.38 7.13
N GLN A 478 6.66 -19.83 7.08
CA GLN A 478 5.98 -19.57 5.80
C GLN A 478 6.66 -18.47 4.98
N LEU A 479 7.20 -17.44 5.65
CA LEU A 479 8.01 -16.43 4.96
C LEU A 479 9.27 -17.07 4.35
N GLU A 480 10.03 -17.87 5.09
CA GLU A 480 11.21 -18.55 4.57
C GLU A 480 10.89 -19.52 3.42
N GLN A 481 9.83 -20.33 3.58
CA GLN A 481 9.41 -21.28 2.55
C GLN A 481 9.02 -20.59 1.25
N THR A 482 8.19 -19.55 1.32
CA THR A 482 7.70 -18.85 0.13
C THR A 482 8.82 -18.05 -0.55
N TYR A 483 9.76 -17.48 0.21
CA TYR A 483 10.96 -16.86 -0.36
C TYR A 483 11.81 -17.87 -1.12
N GLN A 484 12.04 -19.06 -0.55
CA GLN A 484 12.81 -20.10 -1.23
C GLN A 484 12.07 -20.60 -2.49
N MET A 485 10.74 -20.75 -2.44
CA MET A 485 9.94 -21.10 -3.62
C MET A 485 10.08 -20.05 -4.72
N ALA A 486 10.02 -18.76 -4.38
CA ALA A 486 10.20 -17.66 -5.34
C ALA A 486 11.59 -17.72 -6.00
N LYS A 487 12.63 -17.95 -5.20
CA LYS A 487 14.02 -18.11 -5.67
C LYS A 487 14.17 -19.30 -6.62
N ASP A 488 13.60 -20.45 -6.28
CA ASP A 488 13.64 -21.65 -7.13
C ASP A 488 12.87 -21.47 -8.45
N LEU A 489 11.73 -20.79 -8.41
CA LEU A 489 10.97 -20.44 -9.61
C LEU A 489 11.76 -19.50 -10.52
N ARG A 490 12.43 -18.51 -9.94
CA ARG A 490 13.28 -17.60 -10.69
C ARG A 490 14.43 -18.34 -11.38
N TYR A 491 15.11 -19.25 -10.70
CA TYR A 491 16.16 -20.07 -11.32
C TYR A 491 15.65 -20.93 -12.47
N LYS A 492 14.44 -21.50 -12.33
CA LYS A 492 13.80 -22.26 -13.41
C LYS A 492 13.47 -21.38 -14.61
N LEU A 493 12.90 -20.19 -14.39
CA LEU A 493 12.60 -19.23 -15.46
C LEU A 493 13.88 -18.76 -16.16
N MET A 494 14.91 -18.37 -15.41
CA MET A 494 16.19 -17.96 -15.97
C MET A 494 16.83 -19.08 -16.81
N THR A 495 16.78 -20.33 -16.31
CA THR A 495 17.31 -21.49 -17.03
C THR A 495 16.57 -21.71 -18.35
N ASP A 496 15.24 -21.65 -18.35
CA ASP A 496 14.44 -21.87 -19.55
C ASP A 496 14.61 -20.71 -20.56
N LEU A 497 14.64 -19.47 -20.09
CA LEU A 497 14.92 -18.29 -20.91
C LEU A 497 16.32 -18.40 -21.56
N THR A 498 17.34 -18.74 -20.80
CA THR A 498 18.71 -18.90 -21.31
C THR A 498 18.76 -19.97 -22.41
N LYS A 499 18.10 -21.12 -22.18
CA LYS A 499 18.04 -22.20 -23.21
C LYS A 499 17.24 -21.78 -24.44
N SER A 500 16.26 -20.89 -24.31
CA SER A 500 15.42 -20.43 -25.43
C SER A 500 16.08 -19.32 -26.27
N THR A 501 17.17 -18.72 -25.79
CA THR A 501 17.91 -17.65 -26.48
C THR A 501 19.01 -18.16 -27.43
N GLU A 502 18.98 -19.42 -27.80
CA GLU A 502 19.92 -19.95 -28.81
C GLU A 502 19.81 -19.17 -30.14
N LYS A 503 20.64 -18.15 -30.28
CA LYS A 503 20.86 -17.52 -31.57
C LYS A 503 21.77 -18.43 -32.40
N LYS A 504 21.21 -19.04 -33.45
CA LYS A 504 22.04 -19.74 -34.44
C LYS A 504 22.82 -18.69 -35.22
N TYR A 505 24.07 -18.47 -34.85
CA TYR A 505 25.00 -17.69 -35.67
C TYR A 505 25.43 -18.51 -36.87
N SER A 506 25.52 -17.89 -38.05
CA SER A 506 26.25 -18.48 -39.17
C SER A 506 27.72 -18.67 -38.78
N GLU A 507 28.41 -19.58 -39.42
CA GLU A 507 29.84 -19.83 -39.17
C GLU A 507 30.69 -18.56 -39.34
N GLU A 508 30.29 -17.70 -40.24
CA GLU A 508 30.95 -16.43 -40.53
C GLU A 508 30.70 -15.38 -39.41
N GLU A 509 29.47 -15.28 -38.91
CA GLU A 509 29.14 -14.43 -37.77
C GLU A 509 29.85 -14.89 -36.50
N PHE A 510 29.92 -16.22 -36.27
CA PHE A 510 30.62 -16.78 -35.13
C PHE A 510 32.13 -16.47 -35.17
N LYS A 511 32.76 -16.65 -36.33
CA LYS A 511 34.18 -16.30 -36.54
C LYS A 511 34.44 -14.80 -36.30
N LYS A 512 33.53 -13.93 -36.72
CA LYS A 512 33.63 -12.49 -36.49
C LYS A 512 33.52 -12.12 -34.99
N ILE A 513 32.64 -12.76 -34.25
CA ILE A 513 32.48 -12.56 -32.80
C ILE A 513 33.73 -13.03 -32.05
N MET A 514 34.28 -14.19 -32.43
CA MET A 514 35.45 -14.76 -31.78
C MET A 514 36.78 -14.10 -32.17
N SER A 515 36.78 -13.20 -33.16
CA SER A 515 37.94 -12.39 -33.57
C SER A 515 38.00 -11.01 -32.92
N LEU A 516 37.02 -10.67 -32.07
CA LEU A 516 36.97 -9.45 -31.22
C LEU A 516 37.69 -9.70 -29.90
#